data_0416e55d73baeb04af0997fdb974bf4f
#
_entry.id   0416e55d73baeb04af0997fdb974bf4f
#
_cell.length_a   1.000
_cell.length_b   1.000
_cell.length_c   1.000
_cell.angle_alpha   90.00
_cell.angle_beta   90.00
_cell.angle_gamma   90.00
#
_symmetry.space_group_name_H-M   'P 1'
#
loop_
_entity.id
_entity.type
_entity.pdbx_description
1 polymer ?
#
loop_
_entity_poly.entity_id
_entity_poly.type
_entity_poly.pdbx_seq_one_letter_code
_entity_poly.pdbx_strand_id
1 'polypeptide(L)'
;QLMSSDRPREENAALWKHLDSMKETHEEGNIFLAHGTPREPTREYLFVQDCKDDPAKVNELFQSYGPSTAFVGHTHVAGIFAEGPRFITPKEVGGKYQLGSGNLIINVGSVGQPRDGDPRASYVIVEQDQVEFRRIAYPIEETMRRFKRTPLPENLALRLTEGR
;
A
#
# COMPACT_ATOMS: atom_id res chain seq x y z
N GLN A 1 9.33 -20.61 -5.33
CA GLN A 1 9.54 -20.29 -6.77
C GLN A 1 10.88 -19.59 -7.03
N LEU A 2 11.33 -18.65 -6.20
CA LEU A 2 12.67 -18.04 -6.34
C LEU A 2 13.80 -19.06 -6.23
N MET A 3 13.63 -20.10 -5.39
CA MET A 3 14.60 -21.19 -5.23
C MET A 3 14.62 -22.20 -6.39
N SER A 4 13.58 -22.24 -7.22
CA SER A 4 13.42 -23.14 -8.37
C SER A 4 13.47 -22.42 -9.71
N SER A 5 13.89 -21.16 -9.74
CA SER A 5 14.02 -20.41 -10.99
C SER A 5 15.26 -20.87 -11.78
N ASP A 6 15.18 -20.81 -13.11
CA ASP A 6 16.32 -21.09 -14.02
C ASP A 6 17.46 -20.06 -13.91
N ARG A 7 17.40 -19.18 -12.91
CA ARG A 7 18.43 -18.16 -12.65
C ARG A 7 19.63 -18.78 -11.96
N PRO A 8 20.84 -18.29 -12.21
CA PRO A 8 22.04 -18.69 -11.49
C PRO A 8 21.86 -18.59 -9.97
N ARG A 9 22.41 -19.56 -9.24
CA ARG A 9 22.28 -19.64 -7.77
C ARG A 9 22.78 -18.37 -7.07
N GLU A 10 23.80 -17.73 -7.63
CA GLU A 10 24.39 -16.48 -7.10
C GLU A 10 23.41 -15.30 -7.22
N GLU A 11 22.68 -15.18 -8.34
CA GLU A 11 21.64 -14.15 -8.51
C GLU A 11 20.49 -14.35 -7.52
N ASN A 12 20.06 -15.59 -7.32
CA ASN A 12 19.02 -15.92 -6.34
C ASN A 12 19.48 -15.59 -4.91
N ALA A 13 20.73 -15.87 -4.56
CA ALA A 13 21.29 -15.54 -3.26
C ALA A 13 21.33 -14.01 -3.03
N ALA A 14 21.69 -13.24 -4.05
CA ALA A 14 21.69 -11.78 -3.97
C ALA A 14 20.28 -11.21 -3.76
N LEU A 15 19.27 -11.77 -4.46
CA LEU A 15 17.87 -11.37 -4.28
C LEU A 15 17.36 -11.68 -2.86
N TRP A 16 17.67 -12.86 -2.32
CA TRP A 16 17.32 -13.22 -0.94
C TRP A 16 17.99 -12.31 0.06
N LYS A 17 19.29 -12.02 -0.10
CA LYS A 17 20.00 -11.07 0.77
C LYS A 17 19.37 -9.67 0.73
N HIS A 18 18.91 -9.24 -0.45
CA HIS A 18 18.21 -7.96 -0.58
C HIS A 18 16.88 -7.98 0.19
N LEU A 19 16.06 -9.04 0.05
CA LEU A 19 14.80 -9.18 0.79
C LEU A 19 15.03 -9.21 2.31
N ASP A 20 16.01 -9.96 2.78
CA ASP A 20 16.36 -10.06 4.20
C ASP A 20 16.89 -8.73 4.78
N SER A 21 17.40 -7.84 3.93
CA SER A 21 17.87 -6.51 4.35
C SER A 21 16.77 -5.45 4.44
N MET A 22 15.56 -5.75 3.96
CA MET A 22 14.43 -4.83 4.05
C MET A 22 13.97 -4.66 5.48
N LYS A 23 13.76 -3.42 5.87
CA LYS A 23 13.24 -3.08 7.20
C LYS A 23 11.72 -3.18 7.22
N GLU A 24 11.16 -3.53 8.36
CA GLU A 24 9.70 -3.54 8.57
C GLU A 24 9.13 -2.13 8.60
N THR A 25 9.90 -1.16 9.12
CA THR A 25 9.55 0.25 9.19
C THR A 25 10.71 1.14 8.77
N HIS A 26 10.39 2.34 8.34
CA HIS A 26 11.37 3.39 8.12
C HIS A 26 10.80 4.75 8.54
N GLU A 27 11.63 5.56 9.20
CA GLU A 27 11.29 6.92 9.58
C GLU A 27 12.25 7.90 8.95
N GLU A 28 11.73 8.98 8.38
CA GLU A 28 12.51 10.07 7.81
C GLU A 28 11.78 11.40 8.05
N GLY A 29 12.40 12.27 8.86
CA GLY A 29 11.79 13.54 9.25
C GLY A 29 10.43 13.33 9.93
N ASN A 30 9.37 13.78 9.28
CA ASN A 30 7.99 13.71 9.78
C ASN A 30 7.17 12.59 9.11
N ILE A 31 7.85 11.62 8.49
CA ILE A 31 7.27 10.52 7.75
C ILE A 31 7.60 9.19 8.40
N PHE A 32 6.59 8.35 8.58
CA PHE A 32 6.70 6.96 8.97
C PHE A 32 6.25 6.05 7.81
N LEU A 33 7.01 5.01 7.53
CA LEU A 33 6.69 4.04 6.46
C LEU A 33 6.54 2.63 7.05
N ALA A 34 5.46 1.94 6.69
CA ALA A 34 5.23 0.54 7.01
C ALA A 34 4.43 -0.14 5.90
N HIS A 35 4.43 -1.48 5.84
CA HIS A 35 3.54 -2.21 4.93
C HIS A 35 2.12 -2.32 5.51
N GLY A 36 1.99 -2.73 6.77
CA GLY A 36 0.72 -2.85 7.49
C GLY A 36 0.30 -1.57 8.20
N THR A 37 0.10 -1.63 9.50
CA THR A 37 -0.18 -0.44 10.31
C THR A 37 1.07 0.04 11.07
N PRO A 38 1.09 1.27 11.58
CA PRO A 38 2.20 1.73 12.41
C PRO A 38 2.44 0.87 13.66
N ARG A 39 1.38 0.29 14.22
CA ARG A 39 1.43 -0.56 15.42
C ARG A 39 1.90 -1.97 15.12
N GLU A 40 1.48 -2.54 13.99
CA GLU A 40 1.84 -3.88 13.53
C GLU A 40 2.25 -3.81 12.05
N PRO A 41 3.53 -3.50 11.77
CA PRO A 41 4.00 -3.07 10.44
C PRO A 41 3.83 -4.06 9.31
N THR A 42 3.69 -5.35 9.62
CA THR A 42 3.71 -6.40 8.59
C THR A 42 2.37 -7.11 8.39
N ARG A 43 1.49 -7.14 9.39
CA ARG A 43 0.33 -8.05 9.39
C ARG A 43 -1.02 -7.38 9.57
N GLU A 44 -1.09 -6.29 10.31
CA GLU A 44 -2.37 -5.66 10.63
C GLU A 44 -2.92 -4.90 9.42
N TYR A 45 -4.21 -5.14 9.16
CA TYR A 45 -4.98 -4.41 8.16
C TYR A 45 -5.65 -3.19 8.78
N LEU A 46 -5.63 -2.07 8.08
CA LEU A 46 -6.47 -0.91 8.34
C LEU A 46 -7.46 -0.76 7.19
N PHE A 47 -8.70 -1.22 7.42
CA PHE A 47 -9.76 -1.12 6.43
C PHE A 47 -10.52 0.20 6.53
N VAL A 48 -11.09 0.63 5.41
CA VAL A 48 -11.95 1.83 5.35
C VAL A 48 -13.12 1.73 6.33
N GLN A 49 -13.68 0.52 6.46
CA GLN A 49 -14.78 0.23 7.38
C GLN A 49 -14.42 0.43 8.85
N ASP A 50 -13.15 0.30 9.22
CA ASP A 50 -12.70 0.48 10.61
C ASP A 50 -13.02 1.89 11.13
N CYS A 51 -13.07 2.89 10.25
CA CYS A 51 -13.48 4.25 10.64
C CYS A 51 -14.88 4.29 11.24
N LYS A 52 -15.77 3.37 10.84
CA LYS A 52 -17.15 3.27 11.34
C LYS A 52 -17.29 2.18 12.38
N ASP A 53 -16.73 1.00 12.12
CA ASP A 53 -17.00 -0.22 12.87
C ASP A 53 -16.08 -0.35 14.10
N ASP A 54 -14.87 0.22 14.04
CA ASP A 54 -13.90 0.24 15.15
C ASP A 54 -13.09 1.56 15.19
N PRO A 55 -13.75 2.69 15.46
CA PRO A 55 -13.08 3.99 15.54
C PRO A 55 -12.02 4.07 16.64
N ALA A 56 -12.12 3.24 17.68
CA ALA A 56 -11.13 3.16 18.74
C ALA A 56 -9.79 2.66 18.21
N LYS A 57 -9.79 1.58 17.42
CA LYS A 57 -8.60 1.06 16.72
C LYS A 57 -7.94 2.14 15.87
N VAL A 58 -8.72 2.88 15.08
CA VAL A 58 -8.17 3.94 14.22
C VAL A 58 -7.51 5.05 15.05
N ASN A 59 -8.12 5.45 16.16
CA ASN A 59 -7.54 6.45 17.08
C ASN A 59 -6.25 5.95 17.76
N GLU A 60 -6.20 4.68 18.17
CA GLU A 60 -4.99 4.07 18.73
C GLU A 60 -3.85 4.05 17.73
N LEU A 61 -4.15 3.80 16.45
CA LEU A 61 -3.14 3.81 15.39
C LEU A 61 -2.51 5.19 15.21
N PHE A 62 -3.28 6.29 15.31
CA PHE A 62 -2.71 7.64 15.28
C PHE A 62 -1.77 7.94 16.44
N GLN A 63 -1.88 7.23 17.56
CA GLN A 63 -1.02 7.37 18.72
C GLN A 63 0.18 6.43 18.73
N SER A 64 0.24 5.47 17.80
CA SER A 64 1.24 4.40 17.79
C SER A 64 2.55 4.75 17.08
N TYR A 65 2.66 5.93 16.47
CA TYR A 65 3.86 6.40 15.78
C TYR A 65 4.14 7.87 16.12
N GLY A 66 5.43 8.25 16.07
CA GLY A 66 5.87 9.59 16.44
C GLY A 66 5.66 10.67 15.36
N PRO A 67 6.00 10.40 14.08
CA PRO A 67 5.80 11.34 12.98
C PRO A 67 4.32 11.64 12.72
N SER A 68 4.02 12.81 12.16
CA SER A 68 2.63 13.22 11.90
C SER A 68 1.98 12.51 10.69
N THR A 69 2.77 11.89 9.83
CA THR A 69 2.25 11.21 8.62
C THR A 69 2.84 9.81 8.48
N ALA A 70 1.97 8.79 8.50
CA ALA A 70 2.33 7.42 8.18
C ALA A 70 1.87 7.06 6.76
N PHE A 71 2.75 6.42 5.97
CA PHE A 71 2.40 5.82 4.69
C PHE A 71 2.37 4.30 4.82
N VAL A 72 1.27 3.70 4.40
CA VAL A 72 0.99 2.27 4.52
C VAL A 72 0.45 1.70 3.22
N GLY A 73 0.38 0.37 3.14
CA GLY A 73 -0.20 -0.35 2.00
C GLY A 73 -1.18 -1.43 2.44
N HIS A 74 -0.86 -2.68 2.19
CA HIS A 74 -1.48 -3.93 2.65
C HIS A 74 -2.93 -4.16 2.20
N THR A 75 -3.85 -3.21 2.40
CA THR A 75 -5.24 -3.33 1.94
C THR A 75 -5.39 -3.09 0.44
N HIS A 76 -4.42 -2.42 -0.19
CA HIS A 76 -4.44 -2.03 -1.60
C HIS A 76 -5.55 -1.01 -1.97
N VAL A 77 -6.10 -0.32 -0.99
CA VAL A 77 -7.14 0.72 -1.18
C VAL A 77 -6.52 2.08 -0.89
N ALA A 78 -6.30 2.86 -1.94
CA ALA A 78 -5.66 4.17 -1.82
C ALA A 78 -6.56 5.19 -1.11
N GLY A 79 -5.99 5.98 -0.19
CA GLY A 79 -6.70 7.07 0.49
C GLY A 79 -6.07 7.48 1.80
N ILE A 80 -6.75 8.36 2.50
CA ILE A 80 -6.25 9.04 3.68
C ILE A 80 -7.17 8.74 4.86
N PHE A 81 -6.61 8.16 5.91
CA PHE A 81 -7.23 8.13 7.22
C PHE A 81 -6.81 9.39 7.98
N ALA A 82 -7.79 10.14 8.48
CA ALA A 82 -7.58 11.37 9.22
C ALA A 82 -8.20 11.25 10.63
N GLU A 83 -7.71 12.06 11.54
CA GLU A 83 -8.25 12.17 12.90
C GLU A 83 -9.76 12.45 12.90
N GLY A 84 -10.46 11.96 13.93
CA GLY A 84 -11.92 11.92 14.00
C GLY A 84 -12.47 10.79 13.14
N PRO A 85 -11.95 9.58 13.27
CA PRO A 85 -11.86 8.43 12.36
C PRO A 85 -12.67 8.58 11.08
N ARG A 86 -12.05 9.10 10.05
CA ARG A 86 -12.67 9.26 8.73
C ARG A 86 -11.71 8.84 7.63
N PHE A 87 -12.25 8.30 6.54
CA PHE A 87 -11.51 7.98 5.33
C PHE A 87 -11.86 8.97 4.22
N ILE A 88 -10.83 9.47 3.56
CA ILE A 88 -10.93 10.44 2.45
C ILE A 88 -10.34 9.78 1.21
N THR A 89 -11.13 9.64 0.17
CA THR A 89 -10.67 9.06 -1.10
C THR A 89 -9.82 10.05 -1.90
N PRO A 90 -8.90 9.59 -2.75
CA PRO A 90 -8.15 10.46 -3.65
C PRO A 90 -9.06 11.31 -4.55
N LYS A 91 -10.24 10.80 -4.91
CA LYS A 91 -11.21 11.52 -5.75
C LYS A 91 -11.80 12.74 -5.04
N GLU A 92 -12.10 12.63 -3.74
CA GLU A 92 -12.67 13.74 -2.95
C GLU A 92 -11.72 14.92 -2.85
N VAL A 93 -10.42 14.68 -2.93
CA VAL A 93 -9.37 15.71 -2.85
C VAL A 93 -8.74 16.06 -4.19
N GLY A 94 -9.36 15.62 -5.30
CA GLY A 94 -8.83 15.90 -6.65
C GLY A 94 -7.45 15.31 -6.91
N GLY A 95 -7.09 14.22 -6.21
CA GLY A 95 -5.82 13.53 -6.31
C GLY A 95 -4.67 14.16 -5.50
N LYS A 96 -4.88 15.32 -4.88
CA LYS A 96 -3.84 16.05 -4.12
C LYS A 96 -4.35 16.41 -2.73
N TYR A 97 -3.50 16.23 -1.74
CA TYR A 97 -3.83 16.55 -0.36
C TYR A 97 -2.68 17.32 0.30
N GLN A 98 -3.01 18.45 0.93
CA GLN A 98 -2.02 19.22 1.68
C GLN A 98 -1.84 18.61 3.07
N LEU A 99 -0.62 18.21 3.39
CA LEU A 99 -0.26 17.74 4.72
C LEU A 99 -0.35 18.91 5.71
N GLY A 100 -1.10 18.70 6.79
CA GLY A 100 -1.29 19.67 7.85
C GLY A 100 -0.54 19.29 9.12
N SER A 101 -0.91 19.91 10.24
CA SER A 101 -0.34 19.63 11.57
C SER A 101 -0.99 18.42 12.28
N GLY A 102 -2.04 17.84 11.74
CA GLY A 102 -2.73 16.67 12.31
C GLY A 102 -2.08 15.35 11.88
N ASN A 103 -2.35 14.28 12.62
CA ASN A 103 -1.89 12.95 12.28
C ASN A 103 -2.67 12.35 11.11
N LEU A 104 -1.96 11.75 10.18
CA LEU A 104 -2.52 11.11 8.99
C LEU A 104 -1.93 9.72 8.78
N ILE A 105 -2.77 8.76 8.38
CA ILE A 105 -2.32 7.48 7.84
C ILE A 105 -2.77 7.42 6.38
N ILE A 106 -1.82 7.37 5.47
CA ILE A 106 -2.07 7.41 4.02
C ILE A 106 -1.78 6.05 3.43
N ASN A 107 -2.82 5.38 2.95
CA ASN A 107 -2.64 4.16 2.17
C ASN A 107 -2.31 4.53 0.72
N VAL A 108 -1.16 4.09 0.26
CA VAL A 108 -0.65 4.43 -1.09
C VAL A 108 -1.31 3.61 -2.22
N GLY A 109 -2.16 2.65 -1.84
CA GLY A 109 -2.76 1.69 -2.78
C GLY A 109 -1.80 0.56 -3.13
N SER A 110 -1.82 0.12 -4.36
CA SER A 110 -0.98 -0.99 -4.83
C SER A 110 -0.52 -0.77 -6.27
N VAL A 111 0.75 -1.06 -6.53
CA VAL A 111 1.29 -1.10 -7.91
C VAL A 111 1.02 -2.44 -8.60
N GLY A 112 0.73 -3.50 -7.82
CA GLY A 112 0.57 -4.86 -8.34
C GLY A 112 -0.88 -5.33 -8.40
N GLN A 113 -1.69 -5.02 -7.40
CA GLN A 113 -3.08 -5.46 -7.30
C GLN A 113 -3.95 -4.41 -6.59
N PRO A 114 -4.31 -3.30 -7.23
CA PRO A 114 -5.27 -2.35 -6.68
C PRO A 114 -6.61 -3.04 -6.37
N ARG A 115 -7.26 -2.61 -5.27
CA ARG A 115 -8.53 -3.20 -4.78
C ARG A 115 -9.58 -2.13 -4.46
N ASP A 116 -9.47 -0.99 -5.09
CA ASP A 116 -10.38 0.16 -4.92
C ASP A 116 -11.25 0.42 -6.16
N GLY A 117 -11.37 -0.58 -7.04
CA GLY A 117 -12.18 -0.51 -8.26
C GLY A 117 -11.48 0.13 -9.46
N ASP A 118 -10.23 0.60 -9.30
CA ASP A 118 -9.41 1.12 -10.38
C ASP A 118 -8.23 0.18 -10.64
N PRO A 119 -8.18 -0.54 -11.80
CA PRO A 119 -7.13 -1.53 -12.06
C PRO A 119 -5.76 -0.93 -12.34
N ARG A 120 -5.64 0.39 -12.49
CA ARG A 120 -4.36 1.06 -12.72
C ARG A 120 -3.48 1.02 -11.48
N ALA A 121 -2.19 0.80 -11.67
CA ALA A 121 -1.21 0.86 -10.59
C ALA A 121 -1.32 2.18 -9.79
N SER A 122 -1.30 2.08 -8.47
CA SER A 122 -1.41 3.22 -7.55
C SER A 122 -0.12 3.44 -6.78
N TYR A 123 0.30 4.70 -6.68
CA TYR A 123 1.38 5.15 -5.81
C TYR A 123 1.16 6.62 -5.45
N VAL A 124 1.96 7.15 -4.55
CA VAL A 124 1.95 8.56 -4.16
C VAL A 124 3.30 9.22 -4.42
N ILE A 125 3.26 10.52 -4.69
CA ILE A 125 4.42 11.40 -4.68
C ILE A 125 4.25 12.35 -3.50
N VAL A 126 5.31 12.54 -2.73
CA VAL A 126 5.37 13.51 -1.63
C VAL A 126 6.34 14.60 -2.04
N GLU A 127 5.85 15.83 -2.13
CA GLU A 127 6.68 17.01 -2.40
C GLU A 127 6.37 18.08 -1.36
N GLN A 128 7.39 18.50 -0.60
CA GLN A 128 7.23 19.42 0.50
C GLN A 128 6.14 18.93 1.47
N ASP A 129 5.03 19.65 1.57
CA ASP A 129 3.89 19.33 2.45
C ASP A 129 2.66 18.86 1.64
N GLN A 130 2.85 18.33 0.44
CA GLN A 130 1.75 17.84 -0.40
C GLN A 130 1.95 16.39 -0.79
N VAL A 131 0.86 15.62 -0.73
CA VAL A 131 0.77 14.25 -1.27
C VAL A 131 -0.04 14.28 -2.55
N GLU A 132 0.46 13.66 -3.61
CA GLU A 132 -0.24 13.46 -4.87
C GLU A 132 -0.43 11.97 -5.15
N PHE A 133 -1.68 11.53 -5.30
CA PHE A 133 -2.04 10.17 -5.71
C PHE A 133 -1.93 10.02 -7.22
N ARG A 134 -1.18 9.04 -7.68
CA ARG A 134 -0.96 8.75 -9.09
C ARG A 134 -1.53 7.40 -9.49
N ARG A 135 -2.08 7.35 -10.69
CA ARG A 135 -2.58 6.13 -11.33
C ARG A 135 -1.93 5.95 -12.69
N ILE A 136 -1.32 4.79 -12.91
CA ILE A 136 -0.66 4.46 -14.18
C ILE A 136 -1.24 3.18 -14.74
N ALA A 137 -1.68 3.25 -16.02
CA ALA A 137 -2.04 2.05 -16.77
C ALA A 137 -0.80 1.21 -17.05
N TYR A 138 -0.93 -0.11 -16.94
CA TYR A 138 0.12 -1.07 -17.28
C TYR A 138 -0.49 -2.24 -18.09
N PRO A 139 0.31 -3.03 -18.80
CA PRO A 139 -0.20 -4.13 -19.63
C PRO A 139 -0.67 -5.31 -18.77
N ILE A 140 -1.87 -5.22 -18.20
CA ILE A 140 -2.48 -6.22 -17.32
C ILE A 140 -2.54 -7.59 -17.98
N GLU A 141 -2.83 -7.64 -19.29
CA GLU A 141 -2.93 -8.88 -20.08
C GLU A 141 -1.60 -9.66 -20.08
N GLU A 142 -0.47 -8.97 -20.01
CA GLU A 142 0.81 -9.64 -19.91
C GLU A 142 0.98 -10.31 -18.56
N THR A 143 0.60 -9.62 -17.48
CA THR A 143 0.59 -10.20 -16.13
C THR A 143 -0.34 -11.40 -16.06
N MET A 144 -1.54 -11.31 -16.64
CA MET A 144 -2.49 -12.41 -16.72
C MET A 144 -1.94 -13.61 -17.50
N ARG A 145 -1.24 -13.36 -18.63
CA ARG A 145 -0.58 -14.45 -19.40
C ARG A 145 0.50 -15.16 -18.59
N ARG A 146 1.27 -14.44 -17.80
CA ARG A 146 2.26 -15.03 -16.88
C ARG A 146 1.59 -15.82 -15.77
N PHE A 147 0.48 -15.32 -15.24
CA PHE A 147 -0.33 -15.97 -14.21
C PHE A 147 -0.85 -17.34 -14.65
N LYS A 148 -1.32 -17.46 -15.89
CA LYS A 148 -1.80 -18.74 -16.49
C LYS A 148 -0.73 -19.84 -16.56
N ARG A 149 0.56 -19.50 -16.39
CA ARG A 149 1.67 -20.45 -16.32
C ARG A 149 1.94 -20.94 -14.90
N THR A 150 1.17 -20.52 -13.94
CA THR A 150 1.29 -20.91 -12.54
C THR A 150 0.13 -21.83 -12.14
N PRO A 151 0.26 -22.65 -11.08
CA PRO A 151 -0.82 -23.49 -10.58
C PRO A 151 -1.86 -22.71 -9.77
N LEU A 152 -1.87 -21.39 -9.85
CA LEU A 152 -2.79 -20.52 -9.09
C LEU A 152 -4.17 -20.47 -9.75
N PRO A 153 -5.26 -20.33 -8.96
CA PRO A 153 -6.62 -20.21 -9.47
C PRO A 153 -6.79 -19.01 -10.42
N GLU A 154 -7.48 -19.24 -11.56
CA GLU A 154 -7.62 -18.23 -12.61
C GLU A 154 -8.38 -16.97 -12.18
N ASN A 155 -9.30 -17.11 -11.22
CA ASN A 155 -10.05 -15.99 -10.65
C ASN A 155 -9.15 -14.94 -9.96
N LEU A 156 -7.94 -15.32 -9.53
CA LEU A 156 -6.98 -14.35 -8.96
C LEU A 156 -6.40 -13.42 -10.04
N ALA A 157 -6.29 -13.91 -11.29
CA ALA A 157 -5.87 -13.07 -12.40
C ALA A 157 -6.97 -12.09 -12.84
N LEU A 158 -8.23 -12.54 -12.83
CA LEU A 158 -9.38 -11.69 -13.19
C LEU A 158 -9.54 -10.47 -12.30
N ARG A 159 -9.19 -10.59 -11.03
CA ARG A 159 -9.20 -9.45 -10.09
C ARG A 159 -8.36 -8.26 -10.56
N LEU A 160 -7.28 -8.51 -11.30
CA LEU A 160 -6.41 -7.45 -11.80
C LEU A 160 -7.14 -6.52 -12.78
N THR A 161 -8.04 -7.05 -13.59
CA THR A 161 -8.81 -6.25 -14.58
C THR A 161 -9.93 -5.44 -13.94
N GLU A 162 -10.36 -5.82 -12.73
CA GLU A 162 -11.47 -5.21 -12.02
C GLU A 162 -11.02 -4.28 -10.89
N GLY A 163 -9.72 -4.28 -10.57
CA GLY A 163 -9.21 -3.54 -9.41
C GLY A 163 -9.71 -4.10 -8.07
N ARG A 164 -9.72 -5.44 -7.91
CA ARG A 164 -10.22 -6.16 -6.72
C ARG A 164 -9.17 -7.07 -6.08
#